data_e927b9afa6e7379c43ae9c85fee4b238
#
_entry.id   e927b9afa6e7379c43ae9c85fee4b238
#
_cell.length_a   1.000
_cell.length_b   1.000
_cell.length_c   1.000
_cell.angle_alpha   90.00
_cell.angle_beta   90.00
_cell.angle_gamma   90.00
#
_symmetry.space_group_name_H-M   'P 1'
#
loop_
_entity.id
_entity.type
_entity.pdbx_description
1 polymer ?
#
loop_
_entity_poly.entity_id
_entity_poly.type
_entity_poly.pdbx_seq_one_letter_code
_entity_poly.pdbx_strand_id
1 'polypeptide(L)'
;EKRNVAVIMDADALNLLTKLKLSSALPKRLILTPHPGEAATLLNTDVDIIEEDRFKAASRIQKKFNATVVLKGSGTIICHKINKVQKWGLCNAGNPGMAKGGMGDVLTGVIAGLLAQGLTLQEASEAGVDLHARAADQISSEISELGLTPSDVIEELRYLLKYD
;
A
#
# COMPACT_ATOMS: atom_id res chain seq x y z
N GLU A 1 11.62 -7.36 26.19
CA GLU A 1 10.47 -6.52 25.79
C GLU A 1 10.23 -6.71 24.28
N LYS A 2 9.05 -7.20 23.89
CA LYS A 2 8.68 -7.26 22.47
C LYS A 2 8.50 -5.81 21.99
N ARG A 3 9.44 -5.32 21.20
CA ARG A 3 9.34 -4.00 20.59
C ARG A 3 8.04 -3.91 19.80
N ASN A 4 7.25 -2.88 20.02
CA ASN A 4 6.00 -2.61 19.30
C ASN A 4 6.32 -1.97 17.93
N VAL A 5 7.11 -2.69 17.12
CA VAL A 5 7.57 -2.23 15.80
C VAL A 5 6.45 -2.40 14.78
N ALA A 6 6.24 -1.39 13.95
CA ALA A 6 5.40 -1.52 12.76
C ALA A 6 6.17 -2.27 11.68
N VAL A 7 5.47 -3.16 10.98
CA VAL A 7 6.03 -3.94 9.88
C VAL A 7 5.18 -3.69 8.63
N ILE A 8 5.84 -3.45 7.51
CA ILE A 8 5.21 -3.40 6.20
C ILE A 8 5.69 -4.62 5.42
N MET A 9 4.77 -5.32 4.78
CA MET A 9 5.08 -6.46 3.91
C MET A 9 4.55 -6.19 2.51
N ASP A 10 5.45 -6.31 1.53
CA ASP A 10 5.18 -6.15 0.10
C ASP A 10 5.84 -7.29 -0.69
N ALA A 11 5.49 -7.47 -1.94
CA ALA A 11 6.14 -8.35 -2.90
C ALA A 11 6.35 -9.79 -2.34
N ASP A 12 7.58 -10.29 -2.35
CA ASP A 12 7.92 -11.64 -1.91
C ASP A 12 7.55 -11.93 -0.45
N ALA A 13 7.53 -10.91 0.42
CA ALA A 13 7.11 -11.08 1.81
C ALA A 13 5.63 -11.50 1.90
N LEU A 14 4.76 -11.00 1.00
CA LEU A 14 3.36 -11.39 0.92
C LEU A 14 3.21 -12.85 0.47
N ASN A 15 4.03 -13.28 -0.50
CA ASN A 15 4.05 -14.67 -0.97
C ASN A 15 4.51 -15.62 0.14
N LEU A 16 5.49 -15.21 0.95
CA LEU A 16 5.98 -16.00 2.07
C LEU A 16 4.94 -16.15 3.19
N LEU A 17 4.10 -15.15 3.43
CA LEU A 17 3.00 -15.23 4.40
C LEU A 17 2.09 -16.44 4.17
N THR A 18 1.79 -16.74 2.91
CA THR A 18 0.92 -17.86 2.56
C THR A 18 1.64 -19.20 2.67
N LYS A 19 2.90 -19.25 2.23
CA LYS A 19 3.72 -20.49 2.23
C LYS A 19 4.06 -20.96 3.64
N LEU A 20 4.39 -20.02 4.54
CA LEU A 20 4.89 -20.34 5.88
C LEU A 20 3.80 -20.47 6.94
N LYS A 21 2.52 -20.27 6.59
CA LYS A 21 1.36 -20.30 7.52
C LYS A 21 1.58 -19.48 8.79
N LEU A 22 2.23 -18.32 8.65
CA LEU A 22 2.69 -17.47 9.77
C LEU A 22 1.56 -16.71 10.50
N SER A 23 0.31 -17.01 10.23
CA SER A 23 -0.84 -16.26 10.76
C SER A 23 -0.86 -16.07 12.29
N SER A 24 -0.26 -16.98 13.04
CA SER A 24 -0.22 -16.92 14.51
C SER A 24 0.95 -16.10 15.08
N ALA A 25 1.95 -15.74 14.27
CA ALA A 25 3.17 -15.06 14.68
C ALA A 25 3.28 -13.62 14.12
N LEU A 26 2.23 -13.11 13.48
CA LEU A 26 2.28 -11.81 12.82
C LEU A 26 2.36 -10.66 13.84
N PRO A 27 3.08 -9.57 13.47
CA PRO A 27 3.12 -8.35 14.27
C PRO A 27 1.73 -7.76 14.46
N LYS A 28 1.48 -7.17 15.64
CA LYS A 28 0.21 -6.46 15.90
C LYS A 28 0.07 -5.19 15.06
N ARG A 29 1.19 -4.57 14.68
CA ARG A 29 1.27 -3.38 13.84
C ARG A 29 1.76 -3.80 12.45
N LEU A 30 0.84 -4.19 11.58
CA LEU A 30 1.13 -4.76 10.26
C LEU A 30 0.40 -4.00 9.17
N ILE A 31 1.14 -3.65 8.11
CA ILE A 31 0.60 -3.17 6.83
C ILE A 31 0.95 -4.18 5.75
N LEU A 32 -0.01 -4.50 4.91
CA LEU A 32 0.16 -5.32 3.70
C LEU A 32 -0.16 -4.45 2.48
N THR A 33 0.69 -4.47 1.47
CA THR A 33 0.56 -3.62 0.27
C THR A 33 0.38 -4.43 -1.02
N PRO A 34 -0.57 -5.38 -1.08
CA PRO A 34 -0.72 -6.25 -2.25
C PRO A 34 -1.21 -5.49 -3.50
N HIS A 35 -0.67 -5.85 -4.66
CA HIS A 35 -1.36 -5.67 -5.93
C HIS A 35 -2.41 -6.80 -6.14
N PRO A 36 -3.31 -6.72 -7.14
CA PRO A 36 -4.38 -7.74 -7.30
C PRO A 36 -3.89 -9.18 -7.38
N GLY A 37 -2.76 -9.44 -8.06
CA GLY A 37 -2.19 -10.79 -8.14
C GLY A 37 -1.68 -11.31 -6.77
N GLU A 38 -1.05 -10.46 -5.97
CA GLU A 38 -0.62 -10.78 -4.60
C GLU A 38 -1.84 -10.99 -3.68
N ALA A 39 -2.88 -10.16 -3.85
CA ALA A 39 -4.14 -10.31 -3.12
C ALA A 39 -4.82 -11.65 -3.43
N ALA A 40 -4.81 -12.08 -4.68
CA ALA A 40 -5.29 -13.38 -5.11
C ALA A 40 -4.53 -14.51 -4.41
N THR A 41 -3.20 -14.42 -4.37
CA THR A 41 -2.34 -15.36 -3.65
C THR A 41 -2.66 -15.39 -2.15
N LEU A 42 -2.78 -14.22 -1.51
CA LEU A 42 -3.12 -14.09 -0.09
C LEU A 42 -4.47 -14.73 0.25
N LEU A 43 -5.45 -14.64 -0.65
CA LEU A 43 -6.79 -15.18 -0.46
C LEU A 43 -6.98 -16.59 -1.03
N ASN A 44 -5.98 -17.12 -1.73
CA ASN A 44 -6.05 -18.39 -2.47
C ASN A 44 -7.26 -18.41 -3.42
N THR A 45 -7.28 -17.47 -4.34
CA THR A 45 -8.33 -17.24 -5.34
C THR A 45 -7.71 -16.69 -6.62
N ASP A 46 -8.52 -16.49 -7.66
CA ASP A 46 -8.08 -15.92 -8.92
C ASP A 46 -8.10 -14.38 -8.89
N VAL A 47 -7.30 -13.74 -9.77
CA VAL A 47 -7.22 -12.28 -9.88
C VAL A 47 -8.55 -11.68 -10.29
N ASP A 48 -9.29 -12.35 -11.18
CA ASP A 48 -10.60 -11.89 -11.65
C ASP A 48 -11.59 -11.72 -10.48
N ILE A 49 -11.56 -12.62 -9.50
CA ILE A 49 -12.38 -12.56 -8.28
C ILE A 49 -11.98 -11.36 -7.38
N ILE A 50 -10.69 -10.99 -7.40
CA ILE A 50 -10.23 -9.78 -6.69
C ILE A 50 -10.74 -8.52 -7.39
N GLU A 51 -10.64 -8.46 -8.71
CA GLU A 51 -11.04 -7.30 -9.51
C GLU A 51 -12.57 -7.12 -9.57
N GLU A 52 -13.35 -8.20 -9.47
CA GLU A 52 -14.81 -8.15 -9.41
C GLU A 52 -15.32 -7.33 -8.21
N ASP A 53 -14.67 -7.47 -7.04
CA ASP A 53 -15.00 -6.70 -5.83
C ASP A 53 -13.75 -6.45 -4.98
N ARG A 54 -13.01 -5.41 -5.32
CA ARG A 54 -11.76 -5.03 -4.65
C ARG A 54 -11.97 -4.62 -3.18
N PHE A 55 -13.11 -4.01 -2.85
CA PHE A 55 -13.44 -3.68 -1.46
C PHE A 55 -13.64 -4.94 -0.62
N LYS A 56 -14.37 -5.91 -1.14
CA LYS A 56 -14.56 -7.20 -0.47
C LYS A 56 -13.25 -7.96 -0.34
N ALA A 57 -12.39 -7.93 -1.36
CA ALA A 57 -11.07 -8.54 -1.31
C ALA A 57 -10.20 -7.92 -0.21
N ALA A 58 -10.08 -6.59 -0.16
CA ALA A 58 -9.32 -5.88 0.88
C ALA A 58 -9.89 -6.17 2.29
N SER A 59 -11.22 -6.22 2.44
CA SER A 59 -11.88 -6.61 3.69
C SER A 59 -11.50 -8.02 4.14
N ARG A 60 -11.50 -8.99 3.22
CA ARG A 60 -11.13 -10.39 3.52
C ARG A 60 -9.67 -10.49 3.95
N ILE A 61 -8.75 -9.78 3.28
CA ILE A 61 -7.33 -9.75 3.66
C ILE A 61 -7.17 -9.11 5.04
N GLN A 62 -7.82 -7.95 5.28
CA GLN A 62 -7.79 -7.26 6.56
C GLN A 62 -8.22 -8.18 7.71
N LYS A 63 -9.32 -8.91 7.54
CA LYS A 63 -9.83 -9.86 8.55
C LYS A 63 -8.91 -11.06 8.75
N LYS A 64 -8.38 -11.62 7.66
CA LYS A 64 -7.53 -12.82 7.69
C LYS A 64 -6.21 -12.58 8.43
N PHE A 65 -5.58 -11.42 8.21
CA PHE A 65 -4.25 -11.10 8.75
C PHE A 65 -4.29 -10.08 9.91
N ASN A 66 -5.46 -9.52 10.22
CA ASN A 66 -5.63 -8.42 11.19
C ASN A 66 -4.66 -7.25 10.93
N ALA A 67 -4.47 -6.89 9.68
CA ALA A 67 -3.53 -5.90 9.17
C ALA A 67 -4.25 -4.67 8.61
N THR A 68 -3.55 -3.55 8.47
CA THR A 68 -3.94 -2.51 7.52
C THR A 68 -3.59 -3.00 6.12
N VAL A 69 -4.48 -2.84 5.16
CA VAL A 69 -4.30 -3.32 3.79
C VAL A 69 -4.33 -2.14 2.84
N VAL A 70 -3.32 -2.04 2.00
CA VAL A 70 -3.24 -1.12 0.87
C VAL A 70 -3.34 -1.95 -0.40
N LEU A 71 -4.54 -2.14 -0.93
CA LEU A 71 -4.76 -2.88 -2.17
C LEU A 71 -4.48 -1.96 -3.36
N LYS A 72 -3.28 -2.12 -3.94
CA LYS A 72 -2.79 -1.32 -5.06
C LYS A 72 -3.62 -1.53 -6.33
N GLY A 73 -3.68 -0.52 -7.20
CA GLY A 73 -4.35 -0.55 -8.50
C GLY A 73 -5.00 0.78 -8.84
N SER A 74 -5.72 0.86 -9.97
CA SER A 74 -6.51 2.04 -10.32
C SER A 74 -7.58 2.27 -9.26
N GLY A 75 -7.50 3.37 -8.51
CA GLY A 75 -8.24 3.55 -7.27
C GLY A 75 -7.67 2.65 -6.15
N THR A 76 -6.52 3.02 -5.57
CA THR A 76 -5.93 2.25 -4.45
C THR A 76 -6.83 2.30 -3.23
N ILE A 77 -7.15 1.11 -2.69
CA ILE A 77 -8.04 0.95 -1.53
C ILE A 77 -7.22 0.73 -0.28
N ILE A 78 -7.46 1.55 0.75
CA ILE A 78 -6.92 1.35 2.09
C ILE A 78 -8.02 0.79 2.99
N CYS A 79 -7.79 -0.38 3.59
CA CYS A 79 -8.72 -1.01 4.53
C CYS A 79 -8.02 -1.26 5.86
N HIS A 80 -8.57 -0.70 6.93
CA HIS A 80 -8.03 -0.84 8.28
C HIS A 80 -9.15 -1.02 9.30
N LYS A 81 -8.81 -1.22 10.57
CA LYS A 81 -9.76 -1.42 11.64
C LYS A 81 -9.51 -0.49 12.81
N ILE A 82 -10.53 0.29 13.19
CA ILE A 82 -10.51 1.15 14.36
C ILE A 82 -11.67 0.75 15.26
N ASN A 83 -11.40 0.53 16.54
CA ASN A 83 -12.42 0.17 17.54
C ASN A 83 -13.34 -0.98 17.08
N LYS A 84 -12.76 -2.00 16.47
CA LYS A 84 -13.45 -3.18 15.89
C LYS A 84 -14.31 -2.89 14.65
N VAL A 85 -14.34 -1.66 14.15
CA VAL A 85 -15.06 -1.25 12.92
C VAL A 85 -14.08 -1.15 11.77
N GLN A 86 -14.41 -1.73 10.62
CA GLN A 86 -13.63 -1.51 9.39
C GLN A 86 -13.84 -0.08 8.89
N LYS A 87 -12.76 0.54 8.46
CA LYS A 87 -12.70 1.87 7.85
C LYS A 87 -12.00 1.76 6.51
N TRP A 88 -12.27 2.71 5.64
CA TRP A 88 -11.87 2.70 4.25
C TRP A 88 -11.29 4.04 3.84
N GLY A 89 -10.24 3.98 3.07
CA GLY A 89 -9.72 5.07 2.26
C GLY A 89 -9.73 4.64 0.80
N LEU A 90 -9.96 5.57 -0.11
CA LEU A 90 -9.87 5.38 -1.56
C LEU A 90 -9.05 6.54 -2.14
N CYS A 91 -7.97 6.20 -2.81
CA CYS A 91 -7.16 7.16 -3.55
C CYS A 91 -7.43 7.00 -5.04
N ASN A 92 -8.00 8.04 -5.66
CA ASN A 92 -8.27 8.09 -7.09
C ASN A 92 -7.18 8.83 -7.89
N ALA A 93 -6.17 9.37 -7.21
CA ALA A 93 -4.99 9.94 -7.84
C ALA A 93 -4.07 8.83 -8.36
N GLY A 94 -3.13 9.22 -9.21
CA GLY A 94 -2.23 8.32 -9.90
C GLY A 94 -2.63 8.09 -11.36
N ASN A 95 -1.68 7.64 -12.14
CA ASN A 95 -1.83 7.49 -13.60
C ASN A 95 -1.22 6.17 -14.09
N PRO A 96 -1.52 5.75 -15.33
CA PRO A 96 -1.02 4.49 -15.90
C PRO A 96 0.51 4.37 -15.94
N GLY A 97 1.25 5.49 -15.98
CA GLY A 97 2.72 5.52 -15.93
C GLY A 97 3.29 4.88 -14.66
N MET A 98 2.49 4.78 -13.60
CA MET A 98 2.87 4.13 -12.35
C MET A 98 2.88 2.59 -12.43
N ALA A 99 2.40 1.99 -13.51
CA ALA A 99 2.40 0.53 -13.70
C ALA A 99 3.80 0.01 -14.11
N LYS A 100 4.81 0.32 -13.32
CA LYS A 100 6.23 -0.04 -13.54
C LYS A 100 6.84 -0.67 -12.29
N GLY A 101 7.84 -1.52 -12.52
CA GLY A 101 8.66 -2.07 -11.42
C GLY A 101 9.32 -0.96 -10.61
N GLY A 102 9.36 -1.12 -9.28
CA GLY A 102 9.92 -0.15 -8.35
C GLY A 102 8.93 0.87 -7.77
N MET A 103 7.77 1.09 -8.39
CA MET A 103 6.75 2.01 -7.85
C MET A 103 6.19 1.52 -6.51
N GLY A 104 6.01 0.21 -6.34
CA GLY A 104 5.63 -0.41 -5.07
C GLY A 104 6.68 -0.22 -3.99
N ASP A 105 7.96 -0.31 -4.34
CA ASP A 105 9.08 -0.11 -3.41
C ASP A 105 9.11 1.35 -2.91
N VAL A 106 8.89 2.32 -3.81
CA VAL A 106 8.76 3.74 -3.43
C VAL A 106 7.61 3.94 -2.46
N LEU A 107 6.41 3.41 -2.77
CA LEU A 107 5.25 3.49 -1.88
C LEU A 107 5.56 2.90 -0.51
N THR A 108 6.16 1.72 -0.46
CA THR A 108 6.55 1.05 0.78
C THR A 108 7.53 1.90 1.58
N GLY A 109 8.51 2.53 0.91
CA GLY A 109 9.47 3.46 1.52
C GLY A 109 8.80 4.71 2.09
N VAL A 110 7.87 5.32 1.36
CA VAL A 110 7.10 6.50 1.82
C VAL A 110 6.30 6.16 3.09
N ILE A 111 5.54 5.06 3.07
CA ILE A 111 4.76 4.61 4.24
C ILE A 111 5.69 4.34 5.43
N ALA A 112 6.84 3.70 5.20
CA ALA A 112 7.82 3.42 6.25
C ALA A 112 8.39 4.72 6.86
N GLY A 113 8.71 5.71 6.03
CA GLY A 113 9.19 7.01 6.47
C GLY A 113 8.17 7.76 7.33
N LEU A 114 6.89 7.73 6.95
CA LEU A 114 5.79 8.34 7.71
C LEU A 114 5.56 7.62 9.05
N LEU A 115 5.63 6.28 9.08
CA LEU A 115 5.58 5.51 10.33
C LEU A 115 6.75 5.84 11.27
N ALA A 116 7.94 6.04 10.72
CA ALA A 116 9.12 6.43 11.51
C ALA A 116 8.98 7.83 12.13
N GLN A 117 8.19 8.70 11.52
CA GLN A 117 7.83 10.03 12.05
C GLN A 117 6.70 9.98 13.10
N GLY A 118 6.16 8.80 13.39
CA GLY A 118 5.19 8.62 14.46
C GLY A 118 3.72 8.54 14.03
N LEU A 119 3.43 8.58 12.74
CA LEU A 119 2.07 8.41 12.24
C LEU A 119 1.54 7.01 12.58
N THR A 120 0.24 6.90 12.75
CA THR A 120 -0.44 5.60 12.92
C THR A 120 -0.37 4.79 11.61
N LEU A 121 -0.67 3.49 11.66
CA LEU A 121 -0.72 2.64 10.47
C LEU A 121 -1.71 3.20 9.42
N GLN A 122 -2.84 3.72 9.89
CA GLN A 122 -3.84 4.34 9.04
C GLN A 122 -3.31 5.59 8.36
N GLU A 123 -2.90 6.58 9.16
CA GLU A 123 -2.42 7.87 8.65
C GLU A 123 -1.25 7.69 7.68
N ALA A 124 -0.28 6.85 8.04
CA ALA A 124 0.86 6.56 7.18
C ALA A 124 0.46 5.89 5.85
N SER A 125 -0.54 5.00 5.88
CA SER A 125 -1.03 4.35 4.66
C SER A 125 -1.80 5.34 3.77
N GLU A 126 -2.72 6.12 4.34
CA GLU A 126 -3.55 7.08 3.61
C GLU A 126 -2.68 8.20 3.03
N ALA A 127 -1.85 8.84 3.86
CA ALA A 127 -0.96 9.90 3.41
C ALA A 127 0.12 9.38 2.44
N GLY A 128 0.68 8.20 2.69
CA GLY A 128 1.70 7.62 1.82
C GLY A 128 1.17 7.31 0.42
N VAL A 129 -0.03 6.76 0.33
CA VAL A 129 -0.69 6.49 -0.96
C VAL A 129 -1.02 7.79 -1.69
N ASP A 130 -1.57 8.79 -1.00
CA ASP A 130 -1.91 10.09 -1.60
C ASP A 130 -0.65 10.82 -2.11
N LEU A 131 0.38 10.94 -1.29
CA LEU A 131 1.64 11.59 -1.66
C LEU A 131 2.31 10.90 -2.86
N HIS A 132 2.36 9.57 -2.85
CA HIS A 132 2.96 8.78 -3.93
C HIS A 132 2.21 8.97 -5.25
N ALA A 133 0.88 8.95 -5.22
CA ALA A 133 0.04 9.12 -6.39
C ALA A 133 0.12 10.56 -6.94
N ARG A 134 0.04 11.58 -6.07
CA ARG A 134 0.13 12.99 -6.46
C ARG A 134 1.49 13.36 -7.02
N ALA A 135 2.58 12.83 -6.45
CA ALA A 135 3.92 13.02 -7.00
C ALA A 135 4.02 12.47 -8.44
N ALA A 136 3.46 11.29 -8.68
CA ALA A 136 3.42 10.70 -10.01
C ALA A 136 2.56 11.53 -10.99
N ASP A 137 1.43 12.06 -10.54
CA ASP A 137 0.56 12.90 -11.37
C ASP A 137 1.21 14.25 -11.71
N GLN A 138 1.91 14.87 -10.75
CA GLN A 138 2.65 16.11 -10.97
C GLN A 138 3.71 15.91 -12.07
N ILE A 139 4.56 14.91 -11.91
CA ILE A 139 5.62 14.62 -12.90
C ILE A 139 5.04 14.26 -14.27
N SER A 140 3.98 13.44 -14.33
CA SER A 140 3.40 13.03 -15.62
C SER A 140 2.76 14.20 -16.36
N SER A 141 2.29 15.21 -15.63
CA SER A 141 1.77 16.45 -16.26
C SER A 141 2.87 17.31 -16.89
N GLU A 142 4.11 17.20 -16.41
CA GLU A 142 5.25 18.00 -16.89
C GLU A 142 6.05 17.26 -18.00
N ILE A 143 6.17 15.93 -17.88
CA ILE A 143 6.97 15.13 -18.79
C ILE A 143 6.06 14.28 -19.70
N SER A 144 5.57 13.18 -19.17
CA SER A 144 4.67 12.21 -19.82
C SER A 144 4.47 11.01 -18.89
N GLU A 145 3.32 10.37 -18.96
CA GLU A 145 3.08 9.08 -18.27
C GLU A 145 4.05 7.98 -18.75
N LEU A 146 4.40 7.97 -20.03
CA LEU A 146 5.29 6.94 -20.61
C LEU A 146 6.72 7.05 -20.09
N GLY A 147 7.19 8.27 -19.81
CA GLY A 147 8.55 8.55 -19.33
C GLY A 147 8.71 8.40 -17.81
N LEU A 148 7.62 8.36 -17.06
CA LEU A 148 7.65 8.36 -15.60
C LEU A 148 8.48 7.20 -15.02
N THR A 149 9.36 7.51 -14.08
CA THR A 149 10.18 6.52 -13.37
C THR A 149 9.98 6.60 -11.86
N PRO A 150 10.30 5.53 -11.09
CA PRO A 150 10.28 5.60 -9.63
C PRO A 150 11.18 6.70 -9.05
N SER A 151 12.32 6.99 -9.70
CA SER A 151 13.25 8.04 -9.28
C SER A 151 12.63 9.43 -9.39
N ASP A 152 11.85 9.69 -10.44
CA ASP A 152 11.16 10.96 -10.62
C ASP A 152 10.14 11.18 -9.49
N VAL A 153 9.40 10.13 -9.12
CA VAL A 153 8.44 10.19 -7.99
C VAL A 153 9.16 10.49 -6.68
N ILE A 154 10.34 9.90 -6.44
CA ILE A 154 11.14 10.19 -5.24
C ILE A 154 11.60 11.66 -5.21
N GLU A 155 12.05 12.19 -6.35
CA GLU A 155 12.46 13.60 -6.45
C GLU A 155 11.29 14.54 -6.18
N GLU A 156 10.12 14.28 -6.78
CA GLU A 156 8.93 15.10 -6.61
C GLU A 156 8.40 15.07 -5.16
N LEU A 157 8.46 13.92 -4.50
CA LEU A 157 8.10 13.81 -3.08
C LEU A 157 8.89 14.79 -2.19
N ARG A 158 10.12 15.13 -2.54
CA ARG A 158 10.93 16.12 -1.80
C ARG A 158 10.33 17.53 -1.89
N TYR A 159 9.68 17.85 -3.01
CA TYR A 159 9.00 19.14 -3.18
C TYR A 159 7.64 19.16 -2.49
N LEU A 160 6.87 18.08 -2.58
CA LEU A 160 5.57 17.97 -1.91
C LEU A 160 5.69 17.93 -0.38
N LEU A 161 6.81 17.45 0.15
CA LEU A 161 7.10 17.39 1.59
C LEU A 161 7.84 18.63 2.12
N LYS A 162 8.06 19.63 1.28
CA LYS A 162 8.67 20.89 1.70
C LYS A 162 7.65 21.70 2.52
N TYR A 163 7.99 21.92 3.77
CA TYR A 163 7.24 22.87 4.62
C TYR A 163 7.59 24.30 4.20
N ASP A 164 6.57 25.12 3.97
CA ASP A 164 6.71 26.57 3.87
C ASP A 164 6.87 27.17 5.27
#